data_68bde0d1ea0ff1685359b49e88ebb760
#
_entry.id   68bde0d1ea0ff1685359b49e88ebb760
#
_cell.length_a   1.000
_cell.length_b   1.000
_cell.length_c   1.000
_cell.angle_alpha   90.00
_cell.angle_beta   90.00
_cell.angle_gamma   90.00
#
_symmetry.space_group_name_H-M   'P 1'
#
loop_
_entity.id
_entity.type
_entity.pdbx_description
1 polymer ?
#
loop_
_entity_poly.entity_id
_entity_poly.type
_entity_poly.pdbx_seq_one_letter_code
_entity_poly.pdbx_strand_id
1 'polypeptide(L)'
;MIVKVKHHCSDFNSYRAARVKSLFNAENGCDWERSAELPVEGLDWKIGLIVGLSGSGKTSIGSRIFGEPIYDLYAGWDATKPIVDCIAPDGDFNAVTGALSAVGLGDVPAWLRPFPVLSNGEKFRAGLARLEQRANRGFEREGRAA
;
A
#
# COMPACT_ATOMS: atom_id res chain seq x y z
N MET A 1 -7.82 -0.58 -21.07
CA MET A 1 -7.12 -1.85 -20.77
C MET A 1 -8.02 -2.79 -19.98
N ILE A 2 -8.13 -4.07 -20.38
CA ILE A 2 -8.87 -5.09 -19.61
C ILE A 2 -7.87 -5.88 -18.78
N VAL A 3 -8.06 -5.91 -17.46
CA VAL A 3 -7.21 -6.62 -16.51
C VAL A 3 -7.98 -7.82 -15.98
N LYS A 4 -7.40 -9.01 -16.11
CA LYS A 4 -7.93 -10.25 -15.55
C LYS A 4 -7.03 -10.73 -14.41
N VAL A 5 -7.63 -11.00 -13.28
CA VAL A 5 -6.95 -11.56 -12.10
C VAL A 5 -7.60 -12.88 -11.74
N LYS A 6 -6.76 -13.90 -11.56
CA LYS A 6 -7.17 -15.24 -11.11
C LYS A 6 -6.39 -15.59 -9.86
N HIS A 7 -7.09 -16.04 -8.84
CA HIS A 7 -6.51 -16.66 -7.67
C HIS A 7 -7.01 -18.07 -7.57
N HIS A 8 -6.09 -19.00 -7.32
CA HIS A 8 -6.37 -20.40 -7.09
C HIS A 8 -5.69 -20.85 -5.80
N CYS A 9 -6.38 -21.62 -5.00
CA CYS A 9 -5.81 -22.31 -3.85
C CYS A 9 -6.26 -23.76 -3.83
N SER A 10 -5.54 -24.59 -3.05
CA SER A 10 -5.92 -25.97 -2.85
C SER A 10 -7.29 -26.08 -2.18
N ASP A 11 -8.11 -27.02 -2.58
CA ASP A 11 -9.38 -27.28 -1.91
C ASP A 11 -9.11 -28.01 -0.56
N PHE A 12 -9.70 -27.48 0.50
CA PHE A 12 -9.55 -28.03 1.85
C PHE A 12 -10.73 -28.92 2.21
N ASN A 13 -10.44 -30.17 2.61
CA ASN A 13 -11.42 -31.18 2.98
C ASN A 13 -11.43 -31.49 4.50
N SER A 14 -11.19 -30.49 5.34
CA SER A 14 -11.38 -30.68 6.79
C SER A 14 -12.88 -30.84 7.11
N TYR A 15 -13.19 -31.48 8.23
CA TYR A 15 -14.58 -31.62 8.71
C TYR A 15 -15.31 -30.25 8.77
N ARG A 16 -14.62 -29.21 9.24
CA ARG A 16 -15.21 -27.85 9.33
C ARG A 16 -15.44 -27.26 7.95
N ALA A 17 -14.53 -27.41 7.01
CA ALA A 17 -14.67 -26.96 5.63
C ALA A 17 -15.85 -27.66 4.94
N ALA A 18 -15.94 -28.99 5.06
CA ALA A 18 -17.05 -29.76 4.53
C ALA A 18 -18.41 -29.32 5.11
N ARG A 19 -18.47 -29.05 6.42
CA ARG A 19 -19.68 -28.55 7.06
C ARG A 19 -20.09 -27.14 6.60
N VAL A 20 -19.13 -26.23 6.40
CA VAL A 20 -19.40 -24.89 5.85
C VAL A 20 -19.92 -25.01 4.41
N LYS A 21 -19.27 -25.82 3.56
CA LYS A 21 -19.74 -26.06 2.19
C LYS A 21 -21.18 -26.57 2.17
N SER A 22 -21.51 -27.53 3.01
CA SER A 22 -22.86 -28.10 3.09
C SER A 22 -23.90 -27.10 3.61
N LEU A 23 -23.60 -26.37 4.68
CA LEU A 23 -24.55 -25.44 5.32
C LEU A 23 -24.85 -24.19 4.46
N PHE A 24 -23.85 -23.73 3.71
CA PHE A 24 -23.97 -22.52 2.91
C PHE A 24 -24.07 -22.78 1.41
N ASN A 25 -24.20 -24.04 1.01
CA ASN A 25 -24.25 -24.46 -0.40
C ASN A 25 -23.10 -23.87 -1.23
N ALA A 26 -21.89 -23.80 -0.64
CA ALA A 26 -20.70 -23.23 -1.24
C ALA A 26 -19.88 -24.36 -1.88
N GLU A 27 -19.98 -24.55 -3.17
CA GLU A 27 -19.31 -25.65 -3.88
C GLU A 27 -17.80 -25.45 -3.96
N ASN A 28 -17.32 -24.21 -4.17
CA ASN A 28 -15.90 -23.88 -4.29
C ASN A 28 -15.56 -22.52 -3.70
N GLY A 29 -14.55 -22.49 -2.81
CA GLY A 29 -13.89 -21.26 -2.35
C GLY A 29 -12.48 -21.09 -2.93
N CYS A 30 -12.03 -22.03 -3.78
CA CYS A 30 -10.64 -22.15 -4.21
C CYS A 30 -10.31 -21.30 -5.44
N ASP A 31 -11.30 -21.08 -6.29
CA ASP A 31 -11.13 -20.36 -7.54
C ASP A 31 -11.83 -19.00 -7.46
N TRP A 32 -11.07 -17.97 -7.70
CA TRP A 32 -11.60 -16.62 -7.79
C TRP A 32 -11.04 -15.95 -9.04
N GLU A 33 -11.93 -15.52 -9.91
CA GLU A 33 -11.58 -14.77 -11.12
C GLU A 33 -12.35 -13.46 -11.17
N ARG A 34 -11.65 -12.40 -11.51
CA ARG A 34 -12.23 -11.07 -11.75
C ARG A 34 -11.61 -10.45 -12.98
N SER A 35 -12.44 -9.76 -13.74
CA SER A 35 -11.99 -8.88 -14.81
C SER A 35 -12.48 -7.47 -14.52
N ALA A 36 -11.61 -6.49 -14.76
CA ALA A 36 -11.95 -5.09 -14.69
C ALA A 36 -11.50 -4.38 -15.94
N GLU A 37 -12.35 -3.54 -16.50
CA GLU A 37 -11.97 -2.61 -17.55
C GLU A 37 -11.58 -1.28 -16.90
N LEU A 38 -10.33 -0.86 -17.13
CA LEU A 38 -9.76 0.32 -16.53
C LEU A 38 -9.31 1.28 -17.63
N PRO A 39 -9.82 2.52 -17.64
CA PRO A 39 -9.43 3.53 -18.62
C PRO A 39 -8.10 4.19 -18.21
N VAL A 40 -7.02 3.41 -18.16
CA VAL A 40 -5.69 3.89 -17.73
C VAL A 40 -4.77 4.23 -18.90
N GLU A 41 -5.14 3.85 -20.11
CA GLU A 41 -4.35 4.08 -21.31
C GLU A 41 -4.67 5.45 -21.91
N GLY A 42 -3.62 6.15 -22.35
CA GLY A 42 -3.76 7.44 -23.05
C GLY A 42 -4.13 8.64 -22.15
N LEU A 43 -4.12 8.47 -20.84
CA LEU A 43 -4.37 9.54 -19.88
C LEU A 43 -3.06 10.01 -19.25
N ASP A 44 -2.80 11.31 -19.28
CA ASP A 44 -1.68 11.92 -18.56
C ASP A 44 -2.04 12.14 -17.07
N TRP A 45 -2.12 11.05 -16.32
CA TRP A 45 -2.40 11.06 -14.89
C TRP A 45 -1.15 10.67 -14.07
N LYS A 46 -0.96 11.33 -12.93
CA LYS A 46 0.16 11.06 -12.00
C LYS A 46 -0.29 10.29 -10.76
N ILE A 47 -1.54 10.42 -10.39
CA ILE A 47 -2.13 9.78 -9.21
C ILE A 47 -3.44 9.14 -9.63
N GLY A 48 -3.63 7.87 -9.29
CA GLY A 48 -4.85 7.12 -9.53
C GLY A 48 -5.43 6.55 -8.23
N LEU A 49 -6.75 6.42 -8.16
CA LEU A 49 -7.46 5.81 -7.04
C LEU A 49 -8.32 4.64 -7.52
N ILE A 50 -8.08 3.45 -7.00
CA ILE A 50 -8.92 2.27 -7.26
C ILE A 50 -9.94 2.16 -6.13
N VAL A 51 -11.21 2.32 -6.46
CA VAL A 51 -12.33 2.22 -5.51
C VAL A 51 -13.16 0.96 -5.76
N GLY A 52 -13.81 0.45 -4.72
CA GLY A 52 -14.69 -0.72 -4.81
C GLY A 52 -14.93 -1.36 -3.44
N LEU A 53 -15.87 -2.31 -3.39
CA LEU A 53 -16.23 -3.04 -2.18
C LEU A 53 -15.05 -3.81 -1.58
N SER A 54 -15.12 -4.15 -0.28
CA SER A 54 -14.14 -5.05 0.33
C SER A 54 -14.16 -6.41 -0.38
N GLY A 55 -12.99 -7.01 -0.61
CA GLY A 55 -12.87 -8.29 -1.34
C GLY A 55 -13.08 -8.20 -2.86
N SER A 56 -13.27 -7.01 -3.45
CA SER A 56 -13.46 -6.87 -4.91
C SER A 56 -12.17 -7.02 -5.74
N GLY A 57 -11.03 -7.29 -5.11
CA GLY A 57 -9.76 -7.52 -5.80
C GLY A 57 -8.96 -6.27 -6.15
N LYS A 58 -9.22 -5.12 -5.51
CA LYS A 58 -8.51 -3.86 -5.79
C LYS A 58 -6.99 -4.01 -5.74
N THR A 59 -6.49 -4.61 -4.68
CA THR A 59 -5.06 -4.86 -4.49
C THR A 59 -4.49 -5.76 -5.59
N SER A 60 -5.18 -6.85 -5.89
CA SER A 60 -4.75 -7.81 -6.94
C SER A 60 -4.75 -7.18 -8.34
N ILE A 61 -5.73 -6.31 -8.62
CA ILE A 61 -5.79 -5.53 -9.86
C ILE A 61 -4.63 -4.54 -9.91
N GLY A 62 -4.40 -3.79 -8.83
CA GLY A 62 -3.27 -2.86 -8.72
C GLY A 62 -1.93 -3.54 -8.95
N SER A 63 -1.65 -4.65 -8.26
CA SER A 63 -0.42 -5.44 -8.45
C SER A 63 -0.26 -5.94 -9.88
N ARG A 64 -1.37 -6.34 -10.52
CA ARG A 64 -1.32 -6.85 -11.91
C ARG A 64 -0.97 -5.76 -12.93
N ILE A 65 -1.40 -4.52 -12.68
CA ILE A 65 -1.16 -3.38 -13.60
C ILE A 65 0.22 -2.79 -13.40
N PHE A 66 0.59 -2.55 -12.14
CA PHE A 66 1.78 -1.77 -11.79
C PHE A 66 2.97 -2.63 -11.37
N GLY A 67 2.77 -3.96 -11.32
CA GLY A 67 3.80 -4.89 -10.83
C GLY A 67 4.04 -4.78 -9.32
N GLU A 68 5.04 -5.48 -8.84
CA GLU A 68 5.56 -5.34 -7.47
C GLU A 68 6.56 -4.15 -7.41
N PRO A 69 6.59 -3.40 -6.31
CA PRO A 69 5.95 -3.70 -5.04
C PRO A 69 4.78 -2.75 -4.72
N ILE A 70 3.68 -3.28 -4.21
CA ILE A 70 2.75 -2.46 -3.44
C ILE A 70 3.45 -2.02 -2.17
N TYR A 71 3.66 -0.71 -2.02
CA TYR A 71 4.32 -0.17 -0.85
C TYR A 71 3.41 -0.27 0.39
N ASP A 72 3.87 -1.04 1.39
CA ASP A 72 3.19 -1.09 2.68
C ASP A 72 3.63 0.10 3.55
N LEU A 73 2.71 1.04 3.78
CA LEU A 73 2.95 2.23 4.59
C LEU A 73 3.28 1.90 6.05
N TYR A 74 2.88 0.72 6.53
CA TYR A 74 3.01 0.31 7.92
C TYR A 74 4.23 -0.57 8.21
N ALA A 75 4.86 -1.13 7.18
CA ALA A 75 6.02 -2.00 7.32
C ALA A 75 7.35 -1.25 7.43
N GLY A 76 8.32 -1.89 8.08
CA GLY A 76 9.72 -1.44 8.10
C GLY A 76 9.99 -0.16 8.89
N TRP A 77 9.20 0.11 9.94
CA TRP A 77 9.47 1.16 10.91
C TRP A 77 10.29 0.63 12.09
N ASP A 78 11.31 1.39 12.49
CA ASP A 78 12.06 1.10 13.70
C ASP A 78 11.27 1.59 14.92
N ALA A 79 10.83 0.65 15.75
CA ALA A 79 10.04 0.95 16.96
C ALA A 79 10.83 1.66 18.06
N THR A 80 12.15 1.73 17.93
CA THR A 80 13.06 2.35 18.92
C THR A 80 13.45 3.77 18.58
N LYS A 81 13.08 4.26 17.37
CA LYS A 81 13.43 5.58 16.87
C LYS A 81 12.21 6.46 16.64
N PRO A 82 12.34 7.77 16.78
CA PRO A 82 11.27 8.69 16.41
C PRO A 82 11.03 8.65 14.90
N ILE A 83 9.79 8.95 14.48
CA ILE A 83 9.44 8.87 13.05
C ILE A 83 10.26 9.81 12.18
N VAL A 84 10.66 10.97 12.69
CA VAL A 84 11.49 11.93 11.95
C VAL A 84 12.80 11.31 11.47
N ASP A 85 13.40 10.41 12.24
CA ASP A 85 14.63 9.70 11.86
C ASP A 85 14.36 8.50 10.92
N CYS A 86 13.11 8.01 10.88
CA CYS A 86 12.74 6.83 10.08
C CYS A 86 12.23 7.17 8.69
N ILE A 87 11.79 8.40 8.43
CA ILE A 87 11.23 8.81 7.14
C ILE A 87 12.30 8.77 6.06
N ALA A 88 13.43 9.38 6.32
CA ALA A 88 14.56 9.40 5.41
C ALA A 88 15.88 9.45 6.21
N PRO A 89 16.41 8.29 6.68
CA PRO A 89 17.57 8.25 7.58
C PRO A 89 18.80 9.04 7.09
N ASP A 90 19.02 9.07 5.77
CA ASP A 90 20.11 9.83 5.14
C ASP A 90 19.61 11.12 4.46
N GLY A 91 18.41 11.56 4.78
CA GLY A 91 17.78 12.72 4.17
C GLY A 91 18.12 14.04 4.84
N ASP A 92 17.98 15.13 4.09
CA ASP A 92 18.06 16.47 4.65
C ASP A 92 16.91 16.73 5.63
N PHE A 93 17.22 17.41 6.73
CA PHE A 93 16.26 17.73 7.79
C PHE A 93 15.04 18.52 7.26
N ASN A 94 15.28 19.52 6.42
CA ASN A 94 14.21 20.36 5.87
C ASN A 94 13.30 19.56 4.92
N ALA A 95 13.87 18.64 4.15
CA ALA A 95 13.10 17.77 3.27
C ALA A 95 12.20 16.82 4.08
N VAL A 96 12.70 16.24 5.17
CA VAL A 96 11.92 15.36 6.05
C VAL A 96 10.78 16.10 6.74
N THR A 97 11.08 17.27 7.35
CA THR A 97 10.07 18.07 8.05
C THR A 97 9.07 18.70 7.10
N GLY A 98 9.52 19.07 5.90
CA GLY A 98 8.66 19.53 4.81
C GLY A 98 7.65 18.46 4.37
N ALA A 99 8.10 17.22 4.17
CA ALA A 99 7.22 16.10 3.82
C ALA A 99 6.20 15.80 4.92
N LEU A 100 6.61 15.79 6.20
CA LEU A 100 5.68 15.62 7.32
C LEU A 100 4.61 16.71 7.36
N SER A 101 5.00 17.95 7.12
CA SER A 101 4.08 19.08 7.06
C SER A 101 3.15 19.00 5.85
N ALA A 102 3.66 18.62 4.68
CA ALA A 102 2.90 18.50 3.43
C ALA A 102 1.77 17.47 3.51
N VAL A 103 2.00 16.35 4.23
CA VAL A 103 0.96 15.33 4.45
C VAL A 103 -0.02 15.69 5.59
N GLY A 104 0.09 16.88 6.16
CA GLY A 104 -0.78 17.36 7.24
C GLY A 104 -0.46 16.78 8.62
N LEU A 105 0.75 16.27 8.85
CA LEU A 105 1.25 15.88 10.17
C LEU A 105 2.02 17.05 10.80
N GLY A 106 1.29 18.13 11.12
CA GLY A 106 1.88 19.37 11.66
C GLY A 106 2.14 19.35 13.17
N ASP A 107 1.73 18.30 13.89
CA ASP A 107 1.99 18.14 15.32
C ASP A 107 3.44 17.72 15.55
N VAL A 108 4.32 18.70 15.83
CA VAL A 108 5.75 18.45 16.03
C VAL A 108 6.04 17.42 17.14
N PRO A 109 5.34 17.40 18.30
CA PRO A 109 5.50 16.34 19.28
C PRO A 109 5.28 14.92 18.75
N ALA A 110 4.42 14.72 17.74
CA ALA A 110 4.23 13.42 17.10
C ALA A 110 5.48 12.96 16.33
N TRP A 111 6.28 13.88 15.79
CA TRP A 111 7.50 13.56 15.05
C TRP A 111 8.57 12.89 15.93
N LEU A 112 8.55 13.19 17.23
CA LEU A 112 9.48 12.66 18.23
C LEU A 112 9.04 11.32 18.82
N ARG A 113 7.88 10.81 18.39
CA ARG A 113 7.35 9.53 18.86
C ARG A 113 7.71 8.40 17.89
N PRO A 114 7.95 7.17 18.40
CA PRO A 114 8.12 6.02 17.54
C PRO A 114 6.79 5.62 16.89
N PHE A 115 6.87 5.06 15.68
CA PHE A 115 5.70 4.72 14.86
C PHE A 115 4.61 3.90 15.58
N PRO A 116 4.91 2.88 16.41
CA PRO A 116 3.87 2.06 17.04
C PRO A 116 2.90 2.84 17.93
N VAL A 117 3.33 3.93 18.57
CA VAL A 117 2.51 4.71 19.51
C VAL A 117 1.65 5.79 18.84
N LEU A 118 1.82 6.01 17.54
CA LEU A 118 1.02 6.95 16.77
C LEU A 118 -0.42 6.43 16.59
N SER A 119 -1.37 7.34 16.48
CA SER A 119 -2.74 7.04 16.04
C SER A 119 -2.75 6.52 14.59
N ASN A 120 -3.84 5.86 14.18
CA ASN A 120 -3.94 5.32 12.81
C ASN A 120 -3.83 6.43 11.74
N GLY A 121 -4.40 7.60 11.99
CA GLY A 121 -4.29 8.74 11.08
C GLY A 121 -2.87 9.31 10.99
N GLU A 122 -2.15 9.40 12.12
CA GLU A 122 -0.74 9.81 12.14
C GLU A 122 0.16 8.78 11.45
N LYS A 123 -0.06 7.48 11.71
CA LYS A 123 0.65 6.38 11.02
C LYS A 123 0.49 6.44 9.50
N PHE A 124 -0.73 6.67 9.03
CA PHE A 124 -1.01 6.79 7.61
C PHE A 124 -0.26 7.99 7.00
N ARG A 125 -0.34 9.17 7.63
CA ARG A 125 0.37 10.37 7.16
C ARG A 125 1.89 10.21 7.21
N ALA A 126 2.44 9.65 8.28
CA ALA A 126 3.87 9.35 8.36
C ALA A 126 4.32 8.39 7.25
N GLY A 127 3.50 7.37 6.96
CA GLY A 127 3.74 6.45 5.84
C GLY A 127 3.76 7.15 4.48
N LEU A 128 2.84 8.10 4.24
CA LEU A 128 2.82 8.91 3.02
C LEU A 128 4.06 9.80 2.90
N ALA A 129 4.48 10.48 3.97
CA ALA A 129 5.70 11.30 3.98
C ALA A 129 6.93 10.45 3.62
N ARG A 130 7.02 9.23 4.17
CA ARG A 130 8.11 8.30 3.85
C ARG A 130 8.07 7.82 2.40
N LEU A 131 6.89 7.58 1.86
CA LEU A 131 6.71 7.21 0.45
C LEU A 131 7.15 8.34 -0.48
N GLU A 132 6.76 9.58 -0.20
CA GLU A 132 7.17 10.76 -0.96
C GLU A 132 8.70 10.91 -1.00
N GLN A 133 9.36 10.81 0.16
CA GLN A 133 10.82 10.90 0.24
C GLN A 133 11.53 9.78 -0.53
N ARG A 134 10.96 8.58 -0.59
CA ARG A 134 11.50 7.48 -1.40
C ARG A 134 11.31 7.72 -2.90
N ALA A 135 10.16 8.21 -3.31
CA ALA A 135 9.89 8.53 -4.71
C ALA A 135 10.85 9.61 -5.23
N ASN A 136 11.04 10.69 -4.47
CA ASN A 136 11.96 11.76 -4.84
C ASN A 136 13.40 11.28 -5.01
N ARG A 137 13.88 10.39 -4.15
CA ARG A 137 15.22 9.78 -4.28
C ARG A 137 15.36 8.83 -5.47
N GLY A 138 14.29 8.16 -5.87
CA GLY A 138 14.25 7.32 -7.08
C GLY A 138 14.46 8.16 -8.33
N PHE A 139 13.76 9.25 -8.46
CA PHE A 139 13.90 10.21 -9.57
C PHE A 139 15.30 10.84 -9.65
N GLU A 140 15.91 11.19 -8.51
CA GLU A 140 17.28 11.74 -8.48
C GLU A 140 18.33 10.74 -8.93
N ARG A 141 18.15 9.44 -8.68
CA ARG A 141 19.09 8.40 -9.13
C ARG A 141 19.00 8.16 -10.63
N GLU A 142 17.81 8.15 -11.19
CA GLU A 142 17.60 8.01 -12.63
C GLU A 142 18.07 9.23 -13.41
N GLY A 143 17.86 10.44 -12.91
CA GLY A 143 18.33 11.68 -13.53
C GLY A 143 19.84 11.92 -13.49
N ARG A 144 20.59 11.17 -12.66
CA ARG A 144 22.07 11.21 -12.62
C ARG A 144 22.74 10.14 -13.49
N ALA A 145 21.96 9.19 -13.99
CA ALA A 145 22.46 8.11 -14.86
C ALA A 145 22.30 8.42 -16.36
N ALA A 146 21.77 9.58 -16.72
CA ALA A 146 21.65 10.12 -18.07
C ALA A 146 22.66 11.27 -18.27
#